data_77d349e0ff360a08bb95e0eea7501d6d
#
_entry.id   77d349e0ff360a08bb95e0eea7501d6d
#
_cell.length_a   1.000
_cell.length_b   1.000
_cell.length_c   1.000
_cell.angle_alpha   90.00
_cell.angle_beta   90.00
_cell.angle_gamma   90.00
#
_symmetry.space_group_name_H-M   'P 1'
#
loop_
_entity.id
_entity.type
_entity.pdbx_description
1 polymer ?
#
loop_
_entity_poly.entity_id
_entity_poly.type
_entity_poly.pdbx_seq_one_letter_code
_entity_poly.pdbx_strand_id
1 'polypeptide(L)'
;MSNKIREISWKELRRRKETTDTVIIPTGSVEVYGPHMPMGTDGIVAGEIAELVAERTGALIAPTIELGESMALASFPETFPMKRVILEQYLDNLFAMLLAYGFKNFLFITGHAGNVDTVSYLCKKYMEMHNEIHCGQIDWWRFTGANGDDIFDNKGPMAHGHASECGTSVMLYLRPELVHMEDASCVQSGPASQFPDIIQYSRFIDRTHN
;
A
#
# COMPACT_ATOMS: atom_id res chain seq x y z
N MET A 1 -10.92 2.27 21.84
CA MET A 1 -11.31 3.45 21.03
C MET A 1 -10.62 3.34 19.70
N SER A 2 -11.28 3.72 18.59
CA SER A 2 -10.66 3.66 17.26
C SER A 2 -9.50 4.66 17.14
N ASN A 3 -8.44 4.26 16.42
CA ASN A 3 -7.35 5.14 16.01
C ASN A 3 -7.60 5.79 14.65
N LYS A 4 -8.65 5.38 13.94
CA LYS A 4 -8.99 5.91 12.61
C LYS A 4 -9.65 7.28 12.73
N ILE A 5 -9.07 8.30 12.13
CA ILE A 5 -9.59 9.68 12.15
C ILE A 5 -11.04 9.72 11.64
N ARG A 6 -11.39 8.91 10.64
CA ARG A 6 -12.73 8.84 10.07
C ARG A 6 -13.83 8.30 11.03
N GLU A 7 -13.42 7.66 12.13
CA GLU A 7 -14.33 7.00 13.09
C GLU A 7 -14.45 7.76 14.40
N ILE A 8 -13.71 8.86 14.56
CA ILE A 8 -13.74 9.70 15.77
C ILE A 8 -14.31 11.08 15.48
N SER A 9 -14.87 11.71 16.49
CA SER A 9 -15.37 13.08 16.36
C SER A 9 -14.22 14.09 16.31
N TRP A 10 -14.49 15.31 15.81
CA TRP A 10 -13.50 16.39 15.82
C TRP A 10 -13.03 16.77 17.24
N LYS A 11 -13.90 16.61 18.26
CA LYS A 11 -13.55 16.84 19.67
C LYS A 11 -12.53 15.80 20.14
N GLU A 12 -12.77 14.54 19.79
CA GLU A 12 -11.85 13.44 20.11
C GLU A 12 -10.52 13.59 19.37
N LEU A 13 -10.56 13.95 18.09
CA LEU A 13 -9.34 14.23 17.32
C LEU A 13 -8.50 15.32 18.01
N ARG A 14 -9.13 16.43 18.42
CA ARG A 14 -8.44 17.52 19.12
C ARG A 14 -7.81 17.03 20.42
N ARG A 15 -8.53 16.26 21.21
CA ARG A 15 -8.03 15.68 22.47
C ARG A 15 -6.85 14.74 22.24
N ARG A 16 -6.96 13.86 21.25
CA ARG A 16 -5.88 12.92 20.90
C ARG A 16 -4.62 13.64 20.42
N LYS A 17 -4.77 14.73 19.72
CA LYS A 17 -3.67 15.59 19.27
C LYS A 17 -2.84 16.21 20.41
N GLU A 18 -3.34 16.26 21.64
CA GLU A 18 -2.58 16.69 22.80
C GLU A 18 -1.52 15.65 23.23
N THR A 19 -1.69 14.39 22.81
CA THR A 19 -0.83 13.26 23.20
C THR A 19 -0.08 12.63 22.05
N THR A 20 -0.46 12.89 20.78
CA THR A 20 0.22 12.36 19.60
C THR A 20 0.23 13.37 18.45
N ASP A 21 1.35 13.49 17.81
CA ASP A 21 1.56 14.24 16.57
C ASP A 21 1.94 13.31 15.39
N THR A 22 1.72 12.00 15.58
CA THR A 22 2.03 10.95 14.62
C THR A 22 0.77 10.50 13.89
N VAL A 23 0.84 10.43 12.56
CA VAL A 23 -0.22 9.92 11.71
C VAL A 23 0.31 8.85 10.76
N ILE A 24 -0.45 7.76 10.64
CA ILE A 24 -0.21 6.68 9.68
C ILE A 24 -1.13 6.90 8.48
N ILE A 25 -0.59 6.79 7.28
CA ILE A 25 -1.30 7.00 6.01
C ILE A 25 -1.21 5.71 5.20
N PRO A 26 -2.24 4.85 5.25
CA PRO A 26 -2.28 3.66 4.42
C PRO A 26 -2.61 4.02 2.96
N THR A 27 -1.89 3.44 2.01
CA THR A 27 -2.14 3.63 0.58
C THR A 27 -2.23 2.29 -0.13
N GLY A 28 -3.24 2.11 -0.96
CA GLY A 28 -3.49 0.89 -1.71
C GLY A 28 -3.84 1.14 -3.17
N SER A 29 -4.45 0.14 -3.77
CA SER A 29 -5.05 0.17 -5.10
C SER A 29 -6.26 -0.75 -5.12
N VAL A 30 -7.17 -0.52 -6.07
CA VAL A 30 -8.23 -1.46 -6.43
C VAL A 30 -7.92 -2.00 -7.82
N GLU A 31 -7.37 -3.20 -7.86
CA GLU A 31 -6.85 -3.81 -9.08
C GLU A 31 -7.03 -5.34 -9.06
N VAL A 32 -6.89 -5.97 -10.21
CA VAL A 32 -6.83 -7.43 -10.25
C VAL A 32 -5.72 -7.95 -9.34
N TYR A 33 -6.03 -8.94 -8.51
CA TYR A 33 -5.09 -9.50 -7.54
C TYR A 33 -5.21 -11.03 -7.48
N GLY A 34 -5.07 -11.66 -8.64
CA GLY A 34 -5.41 -13.07 -8.84
C GLY A 34 -6.93 -13.33 -8.73
N PRO A 35 -7.40 -14.50 -9.12
CA PRO A 35 -8.84 -14.83 -9.06
C PRO A 35 -9.33 -15.15 -7.65
N HIS A 36 -8.42 -15.39 -6.70
CA HIS A 36 -8.69 -15.87 -5.35
C HIS A 36 -8.68 -14.76 -4.27
N MET A 37 -8.25 -13.54 -4.62
CA MET A 37 -8.16 -12.45 -3.64
C MET A 37 -9.01 -11.24 -4.03
N PRO A 38 -9.46 -10.45 -3.06
CA PRO A 38 -10.24 -9.25 -3.34
C PRO A 38 -9.40 -8.21 -4.08
N MET A 39 -10.01 -7.46 -4.97
CA MET A 39 -9.37 -6.41 -5.75
C MET A 39 -8.78 -5.28 -4.89
N GLY A 40 -9.29 -5.06 -3.68
CA GLY A 40 -8.80 -4.08 -2.72
C GLY A 40 -7.68 -4.58 -1.81
N THR A 41 -7.03 -5.70 -2.12
CA THR A 41 -6.00 -6.34 -1.28
C THR A 41 -4.95 -5.35 -0.78
N ASP A 42 -4.44 -4.51 -1.65
CA ASP A 42 -3.40 -3.52 -1.32
C ASP A 42 -3.84 -2.55 -0.21
N GLY A 43 -5.04 -2.00 -0.34
CA GLY A 43 -5.62 -1.08 0.65
C GLY A 43 -5.99 -1.78 1.95
N ILE A 44 -6.54 -3.00 1.86
CA ILE A 44 -6.90 -3.82 3.01
C ILE A 44 -5.65 -4.12 3.85
N VAL A 45 -4.61 -4.68 3.24
CA VAL A 45 -3.38 -5.04 3.97
C VAL A 45 -2.72 -3.81 4.58
N ALA A 46 -2.59 -2.71 3.82
CA ALA A 46 -2.01 -1.47 4.35
C ALA A 46 -2.83 -0.92 5.53
N GLY A 47 -4.15 -0.98 5.46
CA GLY A 47 -5.06 -0.55 6.52
C GLY A 47 -4.96 -1.40 7.78
N GLU A 48 -4.97 -2.73 7.64
CA GLU A 48 -4.86 -3.66 8.77
C GLU A 48 -3.48 -3.54 9.47
N ILE A 49 -2.39 -3.42 8.71
CA ILE A 49 -1.06 -3.15 9.29
C ILE A 49 -1.06 -1.81 10.03
N ALA A 50 -1.69 -0.78 9.46
CA ALA A 50 -1.80 0.53 10.13
C ALA A 50 -2.53 0.42 11.47
N GLU A 51 -3.58 -0.39 11.57
CA GLU A 51 -4.29 -0.64 12.83
C GLU A 51 -3.40 -1.31 13.88
N LEU A 52 -2.70 -2.38 13.49
CA LEU A 52 -1.77 -3.09 14.38
C LEU A 52 -0.65 -2.18 14.90
N VAL A 53 -0.13 -1.29 14.04
CA VAL A 53 0.89 -0.30 14.43
C VAL A 53 0.29 0.76 15.35
N ALA A 54 -0.88 1.30 15.01
CA ALA A 54 -1.55 2.33 15.81
C ALA A 54 -1.95 1.85 17.20
N GLU A 55 -2.37 0.59 17.36
CA GLU A 55 -2.66 -0.02 18.66
C GLU A 55 -1.45 -0.01 19.60
N ARG A 56 -0.26 -0.21 19.05
CA ARG A 56 0.99 -0.27 19.82
C ARG A 56 1.62 1.09 20.08
N THR A 57 1.36 2.06 19.21
CA THR A 57 2.05 3.37 19.23
C THR A 57 1.16 4.52 19.70
N GLY A 58 -0.16 4.36 19.66
CA GLY A 58 -1.11 5.43 19.88
C GLY A 58 -1.21 6.43 18.72
N ALA A 59 -0.56 6.18 17.59
CA ALA A 59 -0.67 6.99 16.38
C ALA A 59 -2.12 7.04 15.87
N LEU A 60 -2.47 8.12 15.17
CA LEU A 60 -3.73 8.23 14.46
C LEU A 60 -3.59 7.70 13.04
N ILE A 61 -4.70 7.19 12.47
CA ILE A 61 -4.73 6.66 11.11
C ILE A 61 -5.57 7.59 10.25
N ALA A 62 -4.98 8.14 9.19
CA ALA A 62 -5.67 8.88 8.14
C ALA A 62 -6.62 7.95 7.35
N PRO A 63 -7.58 8.50 6.61
CA PRO A 63 -8.36 7.68 5.67
C PRO A 63 -7.44 6.93 4.71
N THR A 64 -7.70 5.64 4.51
CA THR A 64 -6.98 4.82 3.53
C THR A 64 -7.18 5.36 2.12
N ILE A 65 -6.12 5.44 1.35
CA ILE A 65 -6.16 5.79 -0.07
C ILE A 65 -6.45 4.49 -0.84
N GLU A 66 -7.71 4.30 -1.21
CA GLU A 66 -8.19 3.05 -1.80
C GLU A 66 -7.80 2.92 -3.27
N LEU A 67 -7.73 4.03 -4.03
CA LEU A 67 -7.35 4.00 -5.43
C LEU A 67 -5.89 4.45 -5.60
N GLY A 68 -5.13 3.65 -6.33
CA GLY A 68 -3.70 3.87 -6.56
C GLY A 68 -3.31 4.04 -8.04
N GLU A 69 -2.04 4.30 -8.27
CA GLU A 69 -1.46 4.37 -9.61
C GLU A 69 -1.24 2.93 -10.12
N SER A 70 -2.27 2.31 -10.66
CA SER A 70 -2.24 0.96 -11.24
C SER A 70 -2.38 0.96 -12.77
N MET A 71 -1.84 1.99 -13.43
CA MET A 71 -1.88 2.11 -14.89
C MET A 71 -1.20 0.95 -15.60
N ALA A 72 -0.21 0.32 -14.99
CA ALA A 72 0.43 -0.89 -15.50
C ALA A 72 -0.55 -2.06 -15.68
N LEU A 73 -1.60 -2.12 -14.84
CA LEU A 73 -2.66 -3.13 -14.87
C LEU A 73 -3.94 -2.65 -15.56
N ALA A 74 -3.95 -1.48 -16.18
CA ALA A 74 -5.13 -0.90 -16.81
C ALA A 74 -5.65 -1.70 -18.03
N SER A 75 -4.90 -2.68 -18.51
CA SER A 75 -5.37 -3.62 -19.55
C SER A 75 -6.35 -4.65 -19.02
N PHE A 76 -6.43 -4.84 -17.71
CA PHE A 76 -7.44 -5.68 -17.06
C PHE A 76 -8.70 -4.85 -16.82
N PRO A 77 -9.87 -5.24 -17.39
CA PRO A 77 -11.08 -4.41 -17.36
C PRO A 77 -11.59 -4.07 -15.98
N GLU A 78 -11.29 -4.91 -14.99
CA GLU A 78 -11.75 -4.77 -13.61
C GLU A 78 -10.83 -3.90 -12.73
N THR A 79 -9.65 -3.51 -13.23
CA THR A 79 -8.75 -2.60 -12.51
C THR A 79 -9.28 -1.16 -12.56
N PHE A 80 -9.21 -0.44 -11.43
CA PHE A 80 -9.62 0.96 -11.29
C PHE A 80 -8.39 1.88 -11.14
N PRO A 81 -7.63 2.13 -12.21
CA PRO A 81 -6.36 2.84 -12.10
C PRO A 81 -6.58 4.35 -11.89
N MET A 82 -5.83 4.92 -10.97
CA MET A 82 -5.69 6.37 -10.82
C MET A 82 -4.46 6.85 -11.61
N LYS A 83 -4.59 7.97 -12.34
CA LYS A 83 -3.43 8.58 -12.97
C LYS A 83 -2.48 9.13 -11.91
N ARG A 84 -1.17 8.96 -12.09
CA ARG A 84 -0.13 9.44 -11.17
C ARG A 84 -0.32 10.89 -10.74
N VAL A 85 -0.62 11.78 -11.68
CA VAL A 85 -0.81 13.21 -11.37
C VAL A 85 -1.99 13.46 -10.43
N ILE A 86 -3.05 12.65 -10.51
CA ILE A 86 -4.21 12.76 -9.61
C ILE A 86 -3.84 12.23 -8.22
N LEU A 87 -3.15 11.10 -8.14
CA LEU A 87 -2.66 10.55 -6.88
C LEU A 87 -1.73 11.54 -6.18
N GLU A 88 -0.79 12.14 -6.92
CA GLU A 88 0.14 13.13 -6.38
C GLU A 88 -0.61 14.34 -5.80
N GLN A 89 -1.56 14.91 -6.55
CA GLN A 89 -2.37 16.04 -6.08
C GLN A 89 -3.22 15.69 -4.85
N TYR A 90 -3.80 14.50 -4.84
CA TYR A 90 -4.59 14.02 -3.72
C TYR A 90 -3.74 13.86 -2.45
N LEU A 91 -2.60 13.18 -2.56
CA LEU A 91 -1.68 12.96 -1.44
C LEU A 91 -1.03 14.27 -0.98
N ASP A 92 -0.66 15.16 -1.89
CA ASP A 92 -0.12 16.49 -1.57
C ASP A 92 -1.13 17.30 -0.75
N ASN A 93 -2.40 17.34 -1.17
CA ASN A 93 -3.45 18.01 -0.41
C ASN A 93 -3.66 17.38 0.97
N LEU A 94 -3.72 16.06 1.06
CA LEU A 94 -3.87 15.35 2.34
C LEU A 94 -2.70 15.65 3.29
N PHE A 95 -1.49 15.61 2.77
CA PHE A 95 -0.27 15.91 3.53
C PHE A 95 -0.29 17.33 4.08
N ALA A 96 -0.59 18.31 3.21
CA ALA A 96 -0.70 19.72 3.59
C ALA A 96 -1.76 19.94 4.69
N MET A 97 -2.91 19.28 4.59
CA MET A 97 -3.96 19.39 5.61
C MET A 97 -3.54 18.76 6.94
N LEU A 98 -2.93 17.59 6.92
CA LEU A 98 -2.44 16.94 8.14
C LEU A 98 -1.36 17.79 8.82
N LEU A 99 -0.43 18.35 8.03
CA LEU A 99 0.59 19.27 8.52
C LEU A 99 -0.04 20.53 9.16
N ALA A 100 -1.03 21.15 8.49
CA ALA A 100 -1.77 22.30 9.01
C ALA A 100 -2.52 21.98 10.32
N TYR A 101 -2.94 20.73 10.51
CA TYR A 101 -3.53 20.26 11.77
C TYR A 101 -2.48 19.97 12.85
N GLY A 102 -1.18 20.15 12.55
CA GLY A 102 -0.09 20.03 13.49
C GLY A 102 0.44 18.61 13.69
N PHE A 103 0.24 17.71 12.74
CA PHE A 103 0.99 16.46 12.69
C PHE A 103 2.44 16.75 12.28
N LYS A 104 3.38 16.01 12.86
CA LYS A 104 4.81 16.16 12.59
C LYS A 104 5.47 14.87 12.12
N ASN A 105 4.91 13.75 12.52
CA ASN A 105 5.44 12.44 12.17
C ASN A 105 4.44 11.74 11.23
N PHE A 106 4.89 11.43 10.02
CA PHE A 106 4.10 10.84 8.95
C PHE A 106 4.67 9.48 8.59
N LEU A 107 3.89 8.42 8.80
CA LEU A 107 4.25 7.07 8.40
C LEU A 107 3.33 6.62 7.26
N PHE A 108 3.87 6.47 6.07
CA PHE A 108 3.16 5.83 4.97
C PHE A 108 3.32 4.31 5.04
N ILE A 109 2.22 3.60 5.02
CA ILE A 109 2.21 2.15 4.80
C ILE A 109 1.68 1.94 3.39
N THR A 110 2.59 1.58 2.50
CA THR A 110 2.29 1.42 1.08
C THR A 110 1.90 -0.02 0.81
N GLY A 111 0.71 -0.23 0.27
CA GLY A 111 0.23 -1.55 -0.16
C GLY A 111 0.52 -1.82 -1.63
N HIS A 112 0.63 -0.78 -2.45
CA HIS A 112 0.72 -0.85 -3.90
C HIS A 112 2.02 -0.28 -4.45
N ALA A 113 2.68 -1.04 -5.34
CA ALA A 113 3.98 -0.67 -5.90
C ALA A 113 3.95 0.64 -6.71
N GLY A 114 2.88 0.90 -7.46
CA GLY A 114 2.74 2.13 -8.26
C GLY A 114 2.70 3.42 -7.42
N ASN A 115 2.34 3.33 -6.13
CA ASN A 115 2.28 4.49 -5.25
C ASN A 115 3.64 4.90 -4.68
N VAL A 116 4.63 3.99 -4.69
CA VAL A 116 5.91 4.11 -3.97
C VAL A 116 6.65 5.38 -4.32
N ASP A 117 6.84 5.65 -5.60
CA ASP A 117 7.60 6.82 -6.05
C ASP A 117 6.92 8.13 -5.71
N THR A 118 5.58 8.19 -5.84
CA THR A 118 4.80 9.38 -5.50
C THR A 118 4.88 9.69 -4.01
N VAL A 119 4.75 8.68 -3.15
CA VAL A 119 4.90 8.81 -1.69
C VAL A 119 6.31 9.27 -1.34
N SER A 120 7.34 8.62 -1.91
CA SER A 120 8.74 8.95 -1.67
C SER A 120 9.06 10.40 -2.08
N TYR A 121 8.57 10.82 -3.24
CA TYR A 121 8.72 12.19 -3.71
C TYR A 121 8.09 13.21 -2.75
N LEU A 122 6.86 12.99 -2.31
CA LEU A 122 6.18 13.90 -1.40
C LEU A 122 6.83 13.95 -0.02
N CYS A 123 7.25 12.80 0.51
CA CYS A 123 8.00 12.77 1.77
C CYS A 123 9.26 13.65 1.70
N LYS A 124 10.05 13.52 0.64
CA LYS A 124 11.26 14.33 0.43
C LYS A 124 10.92 15.81 0.30
N LYS A 125 9.95 16.14 -0.56
CA LYS A 125 9.47 17.52 -0.79
C LYS A 125 9.11 18.21 0.54
N TYR A 126 8.28 17.56 1.36
CA TYR A 126 7.84 18.17 2.60
C TYR A 126 8.93 18.24 3.66
N MET A 127 9.82 17.26 3.78
CA MET A 127 10.97 17.34 4.70
C MET A 127 11.99 18.42 4.29
N GLU A 128 12.12 18.72 3.00
CA GLU A 128 12.94 19.85 2.53
C GLU A 128 12.33 21.22 2.87
N MET A 129 11.00 21.30 2.88
CA MET A 129 10.27 22.54 3.18
C MET A 129 10.06 22.77 4.69
N HIS A 130 10.11 21.72 5.51
CA HIS A 130 9.73 21.72 6.91
C HIS A 130 10.70 20.89 7.74
N ASN A 131 11.63 21.54 8.41
CA ASN A 131 12.68 20.88 9.21
C ASN A 131 12.16 20.16 10.47
N GLU A 132 10.93 20.48 10.87
CA GLU A 132 10.30 19.95 12.09
C GLU A 132 9.50 18.64 11.87
N ILE A 133 9.42 18.16 10.62
CA ILE A 133 8.66 16.94 10.32
C ILE A 133 9.57 15.75 10.02
N HIS A 134 9.01 14.57 10.25
CA HIS A 134 9.65 13.30 9.96
C HIS A 134 8.70 12.44 9.11
N CYS A 135 9.22 11.88 8.02
CA CYS A 135 8.48 10.97 7.16
C CYS A 135 9.16 9.60 7.14
N GLY A 136 8.35 8.57 7.26
CA GLY A 136 8.73 7.19 7.01
C GLY A 136 7.83 6.57 5.96
N GLN A 137 8.38 5.66 5.16
CA GLN A 137 7.64 4.86 4.20
C GLN A 137 8.01 3.40 4.38
N ILE A 138 7.00 2.54 4.47
CA ILE A 138 7.14 1.09 4.54
C ILE A 138 6.34 0.50 3.40
N ASP A 139 7.04 -0.14 2.48
CA ASP A 139 6.46 -0.99 1.45
C ASP A 139 6.43 -2.41 2.04
N TRP A 140 5.31 -2.82 2.62
CA TRP A 140 5.24 -3.97 3.50
C TRP A 140 5.79 -5.28 2.85
N TRP A 141 5.54 -5.48 1.56
CA TRP A 141 6.04 -6.67 0.83
C TRP A 141 7.55 -6.65 0.64
N ARG A 142 8.19 -5.48 0.54
CA ARG A 142 9.65 -5.36 0.49
C ARG A 142 10.27 -5.68 1.84
N PHE A 143 9.60 -5.26 2.91
CA PHE A 143 10.01 -5.60 4.26
C PHE A 143 9.98 -7.11 4.49
N THR A 144 8.91 -7.80 4.05
CA THR A 144 8.82 -9.26 4.13
C THR A 144 9.87 -9.93 3.25
N GLY A 145 10.10 -9.45 2.03
CA GLY A 145 11.15 -9.95 1.14
C GLY A 145 12.57 -9.86 1.74
N ALA A 146 12.84 -8.78 2.46
CA ALA A 146 14.14 -8.59 3.11
C ALA A 146 14.35 -9.41 4.40
N ASN A 147 13.25 -9.82 5.07
CA ASN A 147 13.30 -10.39 6.41
C ASN A 147 12.60 -11.76 6.54
N GLY A 148 12.03 -12.28 5.48
CA GLY A 148 11.15 -13.46 5.53
C GLY A 148 11.42 -14.54 4.50
N ASP A 149 12.54 -14.50 3.77
CA ASP A 149 12.86 -15.49 2.72
C ASP A 149 12.85 -16.94 3.19
N ASP A 150 13.10 -17.18 4.48
CA ASP A 150 13.08 -18.52 5.08
C ASP A 150 11.66 -19.02 5.39
N ILE A 151 10.65 -18.14 5.31
CA ILE A 151 9.26 -18.46 5.69
C ILE A 151 8.48 -19.02 4.50
N PHE A 152 8.85 -18.65 3.28
CA PHE A 152 8.10 -18.99 2.07
C PHE A 152 8.54 -20.33 1.48
N ASP A 153 7.56 -21.14 1.06
CA ASP A 153 7.79 -22.39 0.35
C ASP A 153 8.32 -22.12 -1.07
N ASN A 154 7.85 -21.06 -1.71
CA ASN A 154 8.28 -20.64 -3.03
C ASN A 154 9.47 -19.67 -2.99
N LYS A 155 10.05 -19.38 -4.17
CA LYS A 155 11.14 -18.42 -4.34
C LYS A 155 10.84 -17.42 -5.45
N GLY A 156 11.51 -16.25 -5.40
CA GLY A 156 11.40 -15.23 -6.43
C GLY A 156 9.98 -14.71 -6.62
N PRO A 157 9.52 -14.51 -7.86
CA PRO A 157 8.19 -13.97 -8.13
C PRO A 157 7.01 -14.81 -7.58
N MET A 158 7.19 -16.10 -7.40
CA MET A 158 6.18 -16.97 -6.80
C MET A 158 6.02 -16.73 -5.30
N ALA A 159 7.08 -16.31 -4.63
CA ALA A 159 7.02 -15.89 -3.22
C ALA A 159 6.55 -14.43 -3.07
N HIS A 160 7.10 -13.50 -3.85
CA HIS A 160 7.00 -12.06 -3.64
C HIS A 160 6.39 -11.27 -4.79
N GLY A 161 5.88 -11.93 -5.83
CA GLY A 161 5.23 -11.29 -6.97
C GLY A 161 3.81 -10.82 -6.66
N HIS A 162 3.13 -10.36 -7.69
CA HIS A 162 1.72 -9.97 -7.62
C HIS A 162 0.82 -11.19 -7.37
N ALA A 163 -0.11 -11.11 -6.43
CA ALA A 163 -0.99 -12.21 -6.02
C ALA A 163 -0.26 -13.53 -5.64
N SER A 164 1.00 -13.42 -5.22
CA SER A 164 1.86 -14.55 -4.89
C SER A 164 1.66 -15.06 -3.45
N GLU A 165 2.50 -15.99 -3.03
CA GLU A 165 2.45 -16.60 -1.70
C GLU A 165 2.45 -15.57 -0.57
N CYS A 166 3.30 -14.54 -0.64
CA CYS A 166 3.41 -13.51 0.38
C CYS A 166 2.08 -12.76 0.56
N GLY A 167 1.51 -12.22 -0.52
CA GLY A 167 0.25 -11.49 -0.47
C GLY A 167 -0.91 -12.37 -0.01
N THR A 168 -0.98 -13.59 -0.54
CA THR A 168 -2.03 -14.57 -0.19
C THR A 168 -1.94 -14.97 1.29
N SER A 169 -0.73 -15.25 1.81
CA SER A 169 -0.53 -15.64 3.21
C SER A 169 -0.91 -14.51 4.18
N VAL A 170 -0.54 -13.27 3.85
CA VAL A 170 -0.92 -12.10 4.66
C VAL A 170 -2.43 -11.90 4.67
N MET A 171 -3.10 -12.03 3.53
CA MET A 171 -4.56 -11.92 3.46
C MET A 171 -5.26 -13.07 4.21
N LEU A 172 -4.77 -14.29 4.10
CA LEU A 172 -5.30 -15.43 4.87
C LEU A 172 -5.16 -15.23 6.39
N TYR A 173 -4.14 -14.52 6.83
CA TYR A 173 -3.98 -14.16 8.24
C TYR A 173 -4.89 -13.01 8.68
N LEU A 174 -4.97 -11.95 7.87
CA LEU A 174 -5.69 -10.72 8.24
C LEU A 174 -7.19 -10.82 7.97
N ARG A 175 -7.57 -11.36 6.83
CA ARG A 175 -8.95 -11.36 6.30
C ARG A 175 -9.26 -12.66 5.55
N PRO A 176 -9.18 -13.83 6.22
CA PRO A 176 -9.37 -15.13 5.56
C PRO A 176 -10.72 -15.27 4.86
N GLU A 177 -11.74 -14.59 5.35
CA GLU A 177 -13.09 -14.61 4.78
C GLU A 177 -13.21 -13.96 3.39
N LEU A 178 -12.17 -13.22 2.96
CA LEU A 178 -12.10 -12.57 1.65
C LEU A 178 -11.24 -13.35 0.63
N VAL A 179 -10.66 -14.48 1.05
CA VAL A 179 -9.77 -15.28 0.20
C VAL A 179 -10.45 -16.57 -0.23
N HIS A 180 -10.56 -16.78 -1.53
CA HIS A 180 -11.20 -17.94 -2.15
C HIS A 180 -10.16 -18.88 -2.76
N MET A 181 -9.46 -19.65 -1.90
CA MET A 181 -8.36 -20.52 -2.35
C MET A 181 -8.77 -21.55 -3.40
N GLU A 182 -10.04 -21.91 -3.49
CA GLU A 182 -10.62 -22.78 -4.55
C GLU A 182 -10.47 -22.20 -5.95
N ASP A 183 -10.36 -20.87 -6.05
CA ASP A 183 -10.18 -20.16 -7.31
C ASP A 183 -8.70 -19.88 -7.63
N ALA A 184 -7.79 -20.19 -6.69
CA ALA A 184 -6.37 -19.94 -6.89
C ALA A 184 -5.82 -20.69 -8.10
N SER A 185 -5.18 -19.95 -9.00
CA SER A 185 -4.53 -20.52 -10.18
C SER A 185 -3.12 -19.99 -10.30
N CYS A 186 -2.17 -20.89 -10.61
CA CYS A 186 -0.80 -20.51 -10.89
C CYS A 186 -0.57 -20.54 -12.39
N VAL A 187 -0.50 -19.37 -13.00
CA VAL A 187 -0.01 -19.25 -14.38
C VAL A 187 1.46 -18.83 -14.27
N GLN A 188 2.37 -19.74 -14.59
CA GLN A 188 3.78 -19.36 -14.63
C GLN A 188 3.98 -18.30 -15.71
N SER A 189 4.53 -17.16 -15.32
CA SER A 189 5.00 -16.16 -16.27
C SER A 189 5.95 -16.81 -17.26
N GLY A 190 5.84 -16.44 -18.53
CA GLY A 190 6.76 -16.88 -19.59
C GLY A 190 8.23 -16.64 -19.22
N PRO A 191 9.17 -17.08 -20.04
CA PRO A 191 10.60 -17.03 -19.72
C PRO A 191 10.97 -15.59 -19.29
N ALA A 192 11.73 -15.49 -18.20
CA ALA A 192 12.30 -14.23 -17.74
C ALA A 192 12.93 -13.48 -18.93
N SER A 193 12.75 -12.17 -18.97
CA SER A 193 13.32 -11.33 -20.02
C SER A 193 14.77 -11.76 -20.32
N GLN A 194 15.08 -11.95 -21.60
CA GLN A 194 16.46 -12.24 -22.04
C GLN A 194 17.42 -11.07 -21.72
N PHE A 195 16.88 -9.93 -21.30
CA PHE A 195 17.60 -8.70 -20.99
C PHE A 195 17.21 -8.19 -19.61
N PRO A 196 17.73 -8.80 -18.52
CA PRO A 196 17.37 -8.43 -17.16
C PRO A 196 17.73 -6.97 -16.78
N ASP A 197 18.70 -6.37 -17.52
CA ASP A 197 19.16 -5.00 -17.29
C ASP A 197 18.37 -3.95 -18.07
N ILE A 198 17.40 -4.35 -18.89
CA ILE A 198 16.55 -3.44 -19.65
C ILE A 198 15.23 -3.27 -18.93
N ILE A 199 14.97 -2.05 -18.46
CA ILE A 199 13.62 -1.68 -17.97
C ILE A 199 12.67 -1.64 -19.17
N GLN A 200 11.83 -2.65 -19.29
CA GLN A 200 10.80 -2.71 -20.33
C GLN A 200 9.55 -2.00 -19.84
N TYR A 201 9.25 -0.85 -20.44
CA TYR A 201 7.91 -0.24 -20.30
C TYR A 201 6.98 -0.90 -21.32
N SER A 202 6.39 -2.05 -20.96
CA SER A 202 5.45 -2.73 -21.83
C SER A 202 4.03 -2.17 -21.63
N ARG A 203 3.37 -1.82 -22.75
CA ARG A 203 1.91 -1.57 -22.75
C ARG A 203 1.09 -2.86 -22.67
N PHE A 204 1.76 -3.99 -22.79
CA PHE A 204 1.15 -5.31 -22.78
C PHE A 204 1.72 -6.10 -21.61
N ILE A 205 1.08 -5.96 -20.48
CA ILE A 205 1.14 -7.05 -19.49
C ILE A 205 0.41 -8.20 -20.18
N ASP A 206 1.09 -9.31 -20.33
CA ASP A 206 0.51 -10.49 -20.95
C ASP A 206 -0.74 -10.87 -20.15
N ARG A 207 -1.89 -10.81 -20.79
CA ARG A 207 -3.19 -11.13 -20.17
C ARG A 207 -3.32 -12.60 -19.74
N THR A 208 -2.29 -13.40 -19.98
CA THR A 208 -2.24 -14.81 -19.56
C THR A 208 -1.73 -14.98 -18.12
N HIS A 209 -1.50 -13.90 -17.38
CA HIS A 209 -0.91 -13.92 -16.04
C HIS A 209 -1.91 -13.68 -14.91
N ASN A 210 -3.19 -14.02 -15.13
CA ASN A 210 -4.21 -14.08 -14.07
C ASN A 210 -4.47 -15.50 -13.64
#